data_e92dd551cd049221dce4ae32cb7e35e4
#
_entry.id   e92dd551cd049221dce4ae32cb7e35e4
#
_cell.length_a   1.000
_cell.length_b   1.000
_cell.length_c   1.000
_cell.angle_alpha   90.00
_cell.angle_beta   90.00
_cell.angle_gamma   90.00
#
_symmetry.space_group_name_H-M   'P 1'
#
loop_
_entity.id
_entity.type
_entity.pdbx_description
1 polymer ?
#
loop_
_entity_poly.entity_id
_entity_poly.type
_entity_poly.pdbx_seq_one_letter_code
_entity_poly.pdbx_strand_id
1 'polypeptide(L)'
;MITKASFRILPIFVLVLLTLPSRASAANQAEFDLPRPNGCHPVGTRTIVLRDPRRSRDLLVTMWYPATESASTLAPYMDKKTADALAEEWKLQPNFQRLVLTHARLQAPLAERGPFPVVLLEHGSSVVPAIYTVLAEGLASNGFIVVATNHPPDSLISVFPDGHELKFTPYWPAEADRRTQGVAIGKFADEVLVADVRFVLDQLQEMDSHDRVWHGHLDLSKIGIVGHSMGGTTAALATQKEPRILAGANLDGSTYPGMNADVRPIPVHKPFLFLATEEHASGETRAREYIGSESNTYYVVVSGADHMSFTDAGLVSSRFTRDSKPDNSALERALLTSTLTRSLVEEFFAKYLKAAAAPNLDLIVRVDKK
;
A
#
# COMPACT_ATOMS: atom_id res chain seq x y z
N MET A 1 -68.94 64.35 37.70
CA MET A 1 -68.11 64.56 36.49
C MET A 1 -67.06 63.46 36.48
N ILE A 2 -67.27 62.47 35.62
CA ILE A 2 -66.38 61.30 35.55
C ILE A 2 -65.62 61.40 34.22
N THR A 3 -64.34 61.63 34.28
CA THR A 3 -63.43 61.70 33.10
C THR A 3 -62.98 60.26 32.73
N LYS A 4 -63.34 59.91 31.46
CA LYS A 4 -62.95 58.66 30.84
C LYS A 4 -61.48 58.75 30.37
N ALA A 5 -60.58 57.91 30.89
CA ALA A 5 -59.24 57.70 30.39
C ALA A 5 -59.24 56.66 29.24
N SER A 6 -58.82 57.08 28.06
CA SER A 6 -58.69 56.22 26.89
C SER A 6 -57.30 55.55 26.89
N PHE A 7 -57.26 54.20 27.04
CA PHE A 7 -56.07 53.42 26.84
C PHE A 7 -55.87 53.17 25.36
N ARG A 8 -54.75 53.62 24.81
CA ARG A 8 -54.29 53.25 23.45
C ARG A 8 -53.42 52.01 23.57
N ILE A 9 -53.85 50.91 22.98
CA ILE A 9 -53.08 49.68 22.84
C ILE A 9 -52.21 49.84 21.58
N LEU A 10 -50.84 49.79 21.80
CA LEU A 10 -49.85 49.79 20.71
C LEU A 10 -49.63 48.32 20.33
N PRO A 11 -49.70 47.91 19.06
CA PRO A 11 -49.39 46.55 18.68
C PRO A 11 -47.85 46.34 18.69
N ILE A 12 -47.42 45.37 19.52
CA ILE A 12 -46.03 44.90 19.50
C ILE A 12 -45.89 43.95 18.33
N PHE A 13 -45.17 44.42 17.28
CA PHE A 13 -44.69 43.52 16.21
C PHE A 13 -43.50 42.70 16.72
N VAL A 14 -43.74 41.42 17.00
CA VAL A 14 -42.66 40.46 17.25
C VAL A 14 -42.07 40.04 15.92
N LEU A 15 -40.91 40.61 15.57
CA LEU A 15 -40.14 40.19 14.42
C LEU A 15 -39.48 38.84 14.70
N VAL A 16 -40.08 37.73 14.27
CA VAL A 16 -39.44 36.40 14.33
C VAL A 16 -38.40 36.34 13.23
N LEU A 17 -37.15 36.56 13.60
CA LEU A 17 -36.01 36.28 12.75
C LEU A 17 -35.87 34.73 12.66
N LEU A 18 -36.41 34.16 11.58
CA LEU A 18 -36.12 32.82 11.15
C LEU A 18 -34.65 32.77 10.71
N THR A 19 -33.76 32.37 11.59
CA THR A 19 -32.40 31.97 11.21
C THR A 19 -32.53 30.67 10.41
N LEU A 20 -32.54 30.78 9.09
CA LEU A 20 -32.32 29.64 8.21
C LEU A 20 -30.94 29.07 8.55
N PRO A 21 -30.84 27.75 8.81
CA PRO A 21 -29.52 27.17 8.94
C PRO A 21 -28.76 27.45 7.65
N SER A 22 -27.65 28.17 7.77
CA SER A 22 -26.69 28.33 6.68
C SER A 22 -26.36 26.92 6.19
N ARG A 23 -26.85 26.56 5.03
CA ARG A 23 -26.31 25.42 4.28
C ARG A 23 -24.86 25.79 4.06
N ALA A 24 -23.97 25.21 4.89
CA ALA A 24 -22.56 25.16 4.57
C ALA A 24 -22.51 24.61 3.15
N SER A 25 -22.16 25.45 2.21
CA SER A 25 -21.86 25.08 0.83
C SER A 25 -20.80 23.97 0.98
N ALA A 26 -21.16 22.73 0.61
CA ALA A 26 -20.15 21.71 0.39
C ALA A 26 -19.26 22.31 -0.69
N ALA A 27 -18.13 22.86 -0.26
CA ALA A 27 -17.09 23.30 -1.17
C ALA A 27 -16.83 22.08 -2.06
N ASN A 28 -17.00 22.25 -3.36
CA ASN A 28 -16.76 21.23 -4.36
C ASN A 28 -15.27 20.87 -4.20
N GLN A 29 -14.96 19.82 -3.42
CA GLN A 29 -13.60 19.40 -3.19
C GLN A 29 -13.04 18.93 -4.51
N ALA A 30 -11.92 19.51 -4.92
CA ALA A 30 -11.28 19.15 -6.17
C ALA A 30 -10.82 17.69 -6.10
N GLU A 31 -11.06 16.97 -7.19
CA GLU A 31 -10.46 15.65 -7.40
C GLU A 31 -8.94 15.73 -7.31
N PHE A 32 -8.33 14.66 -6.83
CA PHE A 32 -6.90 14.51 -6.72
C PHE A 32 -6.44 13.35 -7.60
N ASP A 33 -5.73 13.69 -8.66
CA ASP A 33 -5.13 12.73 -9.58
C ASP A 33 -3.86 12.16 -8.95
N LEU A 34 -3.82 10.85 -8.68
CA LEU A 34 -2.60 10.20 -8.19
C LEU A 34 -1.47 10.32 -9.23
N PRO A 35 -0.20 10.27 -8.81
CA PRO A 35 0.92 10.28 -9.74
C PRO A 35 0.75 9.26 -10.86
N ARG A 36 0.74 9.73 -12.12
CA ARG A 36 0.52 8.86 -13.27
C ARG A 36 1.60 7.80 -13.39
N PRO A 37 1.23 6.56 -13.79
CA PRO A 37 2.20 5.55 -14.16
C PRO A 37 3.07 6.05 -15.32
N ASN A 38 4.34 5.67 -15.30
CA ASN A 38 5.38 6.17 -16.21
C ASN A 38 5.78 5.16 -17.30
N GLY A 39 5.22 3.96 -17.28
CA GLY A 39 5.48 2.92 -18.28
C GLY A 39 4.64 3.06 -19.54
N CYS A 40 4.84 2.16 -20.47
CA CYS A 40 4.19 2.20 -21.80
C CYS A 40 2.87 1.40 -21.88
N HIS A 41 2.56 0.60 -20.86
CA HIS A 41 1.32 -0.19 -20.86
C HIS A 41 0.19 0.55 -20.15
N PRO A 42 -1.03 0.58 -20.72
CA PRO A 42 -2.24 0.81 -19.93
C PRO A 42 -2.31 -0.19 -18.78
N VAL A 43 -2.92 0.19 -17.69
CA VAL A 43 -3.01 -0.66 -16.49
C VAL A 43 -4.43 -1.19 -16.32
N GLY A 44 -4.56 -2.50 -16.16
CA GLY A 44 -5.77 -3.17 -15.73
C GLY A 44 -5.69 -3.56 -14.24
N THR A 45 -6.83 -3.68 -13.59
CA THR A 45 -6.89 -4.22 -12.23
C THR A 45 -8.06 -5.17 -12.04
N ARG A 46 -7.86 -6.16 -11.17
CA ARG A 46 -8.87 -7.17 -10.80
C ARG A 46 -8.64 -7.65 -9.39
N THR A 47 -9.71 -7.79 -8.62
CA THR A 47 -9.68 -8.40 -7.29
C THR A 47 -10.31 -9.78 -7.33
N ILE A 48 -9.69 -10.76 -6.67
CA ILE A 48 -10.11 -12.14 -6.57
C ILE A 48 -10.03 -12.61 -5.11
N VAL A 49 -10.75 -13.68 -4.78
CA VAL A 49 -10.64 -14.35 -3.49
C VAL A 49 -9.94 -15.69 -3.68
N LEU A 50 -8.86 -15.89 -2.97
CA LEU A 50 -8.16 -17.17 -2.89
C LEU A 50 -8.50 -17.85 -1.57
N ARG A 51 -8.97 -19.10 -1.64
CA ARG A 51 -9.40 -19.86 -0.46
C ARG A 51 -8.42 -20.97 -0.16
N ASP A 52 -7.82 -20.91 1.02
CA ASP A 52 -6.97 -22.00 1.53
C ASP A 52 -7.74 -22.86 2.54
N PRO A 53 -8.34 -23.98 2.08
CA PRO A 53 -9.12 -24.83 2.96
C PRO A 53 -8.27 -25.57 4.00
N ARG A 54 -6.96 -25.71 3.75
CA ARG A 54 -6.05 -26.42 4.68
C ARG A 54 -5.77 -25.58 5.93
N ARG A 55 -5.72 -24.26 5.77
CA ARG A 55 -5.49 -23.31 6.87
C ARG A 55 -6.76 -22.57 7.28
N SER A 56 -7.90 -22.86 6.65
CA SER A 56 -9.18 -22.15 6.85
C SER A 56 -9.01 -20.63 6.70
N ARG A 57 -8.31 -20.22 5.62
CA ARG A 57 -8.01 -18.82 5.34
C ARG A 57 -8.51 -18.41 3.96
N ASP A 58 -9.22 -17.31 3.93
CA ASP A 58 -9.59 -16.63 2.69
C ASP A 58 -8.72 -15.37 2.56
N LEU A 59 -8.07 -15.21 1.41
CA LEU A 59 -7.24 -14.06 1.08
C LEU A 59 -7.90 -13.26 -0.03
N LEU A 60 -8.01 -11.96 0.17
CA LEU A 60 -8.44 -11.04 -0.87
C LEU A 60 -7.21 -10.54 -1.63
N VAL A 61 -7.14 -10.80 -2.92
CA VAL A 61 -5.97 -10.49 -3.74
C VAL A 61 -6.36 -9.51 -4.84
N THR A 62 -5.69 -8.36 -4.88
CA THR A 62 -5.83 -7.38 -5.96
C THR A 62 -4.62 -7.46 -6.88
N MET A 63 -4.88 -7.60 -8.16
CA MET A 63 -3.85 -7.68 -9.19
C MET A 63 -3.89 -6.44 -10.08
N TRP A 64 -2.73 -5.81 -10.32
CA TRP A 64 -2.54 -4.80 -11.35
C TRP A 64 -1.66 -5.40 -12.44
N TYR A 65 -1.99 -5.15 -13.68
CA TYR A 65 -1.35 -5.83 -14.80
C TYR A 65 -1.30 -4.97 -16.06
N PRO A 66 -0.33 -5.24 -16.96
CA PRO A 66 -0.33 -4.64 -18.30
C PRO A 66 -1.61 -5.01 -19.04
N ALA A 67 -2.31 -4.00 -19.52
CA ALA A 67 -3.58 -4.16 -20.23
C ALA A 67 -3.49 -3.62 -21.66
N THR A 68 -4.49 -3.97 -22.48
CA THR A 68 -4.75 -3.27 -23.72
C THR A 68 -5.58 -2.02 -23.46
N GLU A 69 -5.53 -1.05 -24.37
CA GLU A 69 -6.49 0.06 -24.34
C GLU A 69 -7.92 -0.49 -24.36
N SER A 70 -8.74 -0.01 -23.46
CA SER A 70 -10.12 -0.47 -23.34
C SER A 70 -11.05 0.64 -22.90
N ALA A 71 -12.34 0.48 -23.22
CA ALA A 71 -13.40 1.36 -22.73
C ALA A 71 -13.83 1.07 -21.29
N SER A 72 -13.16 0.13 -20.58
CA SER A 72 -13.46 -0.18 -19.19
C SER A 72 -13.36 1.07 -18.31
N THR A 73 -14.17 1.12 -17.27
CA THR A 73 -14.18 2.23 -16.31
C THR A 73 -12.88 2.25 -15.49
N LEU A 74 -12.46 3.43 -15.06
CA LEU A 74 -11.38 3.57 -14.09
C LEU A 74 -11.75 2.85 -12.78
N ALA A 75 -10.78 2.19 -12.18
CA ALA A 75 -10.97 1.54 -10.90
C ALA A 75 -11.15 2.60 -9.80
N PRO A 76 -12.07 2.40 -8.85
CA PRO A 76 -12.09 3.23 -7.66
C PRO A 76 -10.80 3.00 -6.86
N TYR A 77 -10.34 4.02 -6.14
CA TYR A 77 -9.15 3.89 -5.27
C TYR A 77 -9.32 2.76 -4.25
N MET A 78 -10.49 2.63 -3.64
CA MET A 78 -10.91 1.52 -2.80
C MET A 78 -12.43 1.47 -2.66
N ASP A 79 -12.97 0.37 -2.14
CA ASP A 79 -14.39 0.26 -1.82
C ASP A 79 -14.77 1.17 -0.62
N LYS A 80 -16.07 1.43 -0.48
CA LYS A 80 -16.56 2.36 0.54
C LYS A 80 -16.27 1.91 1.98
N LYS A 81 -16.39 0.63 2.29
CA LYS A 81 -16.20 0.13 3.66
C LYS A 81 -14.72 0.21 4.06
N THR A 82 -13.82 -0.12 3.14
CA THR A 82 -12.38 0.08 3.30
C THR A 82 -12.04 1.55 3.51
N ALA A 83 -12.64 2.44 2.70
CA ALA A 83 -12.44 3.87 2.84
C ALA A 83 -12.99 4.44 4.15
N ASP A 84 -14.14 3.96 4.63
CA ASP A 84 -14.71 4.38 5.91
C ASP A 84 -13.79 3.98 7.07
N ALA A 85 -13.26 2.76 7.07
CA ALA A 85 -12.32 2.28 8.07
C ALA A 85 -11.02 3.11 8.07
N LEU A 86 -10.47 3.38 6.89
CA LEU A 86 -9.26 4.19 6.74
C LEU A 86 -9.50 5.66 7.13
N ALA A 87 -10.67 6.20 6.80
CA ALA A 87 -11.04 7.56 7.17
C ALA A 87 -11.20 7.73 8.69
N GLU A 88 -11.66 6.72 9.40
CA GLU A 88 -11.72 6.70 10.85
C GLU A 88 -10.31 6.69 11.46
N GLU A 89 -9.47 5.77 11.02
CA GLU A 89 -8.10 5.56 11.51
C GLU A 89 -7.22 6.80 11.27
N TRP A 90 -7.24 7.34 10.05
CA TRP A 90 -6.38 8.45 9.64
C TRP A 90 -7.04 9.83 9.73
N LYS A 91 -8.25 9.91 10.29
CA LYS A 91 -9.03 11.14 10.41
C LYS A 91 -9.23 11.86 9.07
N LEU A 92 -9.50 11.08 8.02
CA LEU A 92 -9.76 11.62 6.69
C LEU A 92 -11.22 12.05 6.57
N GLN A 93 -11.50 12.86 5.55
CA GLN A 93 -12.84 13.30 5.22
C GLN A 93 -13.68 12.11 4.74
N PRO A 94 -14.97 12.04 5.09
CA PRO A 94 -15.87 11.00 4.60
C PRO A 94 -15.93 11.00 3.07
N ASN A 95 -15.93 9.82 2.47
CA ASN A 95 -15.99 9.60 1.02
C ASN A 95 -14.77 10.17 0.23
N PHE A 96 -13.63 10.42 0.87
CA PHE A 96 -12.41 10.91 0.22
C PHE A 96 -12.01 10.05 -0.99
N GLN A 97 -12.23 8.74 -0.94
CA GLN A 97 -11.87 7.80 -1.99
C GLN A 97 -12.55 8.09 -3.34
N ARG A 98 -13.67 8.82 -3.35
CA ARG A 98 -14.35 9.24 -4.57
C ARG A 98 -13.66 10.40 -5.28
N LEU A 99 -12.80 11.09 -4.57
CA LEU A 99 -12.04 12.24 -5.05
C LEU A 99 -10.61 11.86 -5.43
N VAL A 100 -10.17 10.65 -5.09
CA VAL A 100 -8.86 10.12 -5.48
C VAL A 100 -9.01 9.38 -6.81
N LEU A 101 -8.36 9.92 -7.85
CA LEU A 101 -8.38 9.33 -9.19
C LEU A 101 -7.19 8.39 -9.37
N THR A 102 -7.49 7.18 -9.80
CA THR A 102 -6.52 6.13 -10.20
C THR A 102 -6.40 6.09 -11.71
N HIS A 103 -5.45 5.30 -12.23
CA HIS A 103 -5.22 5.15 -13.67
C HIS A 103 -5.50 3.73 -14.18
N ALA A 104 -5.61 2.76 -13.27
CA ALA A 104 -5.99 1.40 -13.64
C ALA A 104 -7.46 1.31 -14.06
N ARG A 105 -7.74 0.41 -15.00
CA ARG A 105 -9.10 0.14 -15.47
C ARG A 105 -9.61 -1.20 -14.93
N LEU A 106 -10.84 -1.20 -14.46
CA LEU A 106 -11.48 -2.41 -13.93
C LEU A 106 -11.59 -3.48 -15.01
N GLN A 107 -11.02 -4.65 -14.71
CA GLN A 107 -11.12 -5.87 -15.54
C GLN A 107 -10.77 -5.63 -17.02
N ALA A 108 -9.87 -4.67 -17.30
CA ALA A 108 -9.38 -4.46 -18.66
C ALA A 108 -8.75 -5.75 -19.20
N PRO A 109 -8.84 -6.03 -20.51
CA PRO A 109 -8.16 -7.18 -21.09
C PRO A 109 -6.65 -7.08 -20.90
N LEU A 110 -6.01 -8.23 -20.60
CA LEU A 110 -4.54 -8.29 -20.52
C LEU A 110 -3.89 -7.91 -21.85
N ALA A 111 -2.69 -7.33 -21.77
CA ALA A 111 -1.88 -7.08 -22.96
C ALA A 111 -1.50 -8.40 -23.63
N GLU A 112 -1.58 -8.44 -24.97
CA GLU A 112 -1.31 -9.66 -25.75
C GLU A 112 0.16 -10.12 -25.66
N ARG A 113 1.08 -9.18 -25.37
CA ARG A 113 2.52 -9.46 -25.27
C ARG A 113 2.90 -9.84 -23.86
N GLY A 114 2.81 -11.12 -23.51
CA GLY A 114 3.31 -11.73 -22.28
C GLY A 114 4.25 -12.89 -22.58
N PRO A 115 4.64 -13.71 -21.58
CA PRO A 115 4.29 -13.58 -20.17
C PRO A 115 5.05 -12.44 -19.48
N PHE A 116 4.46 -11.91 -18.40
CA PHE A 116 5.04 -10.81 -17.60
C PHE A 116 5.59 -11.31 -16.27
N PRO A 117 6.76 -10.82 -15.82
CA PRO A 117 7.27 -11.07 -14.49
C PRO A 117 6.26 -10.68 -13.40
N VAL A 118 6.25 -11.41 -12.31
CA VAL A 118 5.32 -11.21 -11.18
C VAL A 118 6.04 -10.52 -10.04
N VAL A 119 5.40 -9.50 -9.45
CA VAL A 119 5.85 -8.85 -8.22
C VAL A 119 4.76 -8.98 -7.16
N LEU A 120 5.02 -9.74 -6.09
CA LEU A 120 4.15 -9.78 -4.93
C LEU A 120 4.29 -8.47 -4.15
N LEU A 121 3.19 -7.92 -3.64
CA LEU A 121 3.16 -6.71 -2.84
C LEU A 121 2.52 -7.01 -1.48
N GLU A 122 3.32 -6.82 -0.42
CA GLU A 122 2.95 -7.11 0.96
C GLU A 122 2.71 -5.80 1.72
N HIS A 123 1.52 -5.62 2.26
CA HIS A 123 1.16 -4.41 2.99
C HIS A 123 1.74 -4.38 4.41
N GLY A 124 1.80 -3.20 5.02
CA GLY A 124 2.11 -3.03 6.44
C GLY A 124 0.96 -3.48 7.33
N SER A 125 1.27 -3.74 8.61
CA SER A 125 0.27 -4.09 9.60
C SER A 125 -0.78 -2.97 9.78
N SER A 126 -2.04 -3.32 9.93
CA SER A 126 -3.16 -2.39 10.14
C SER A 126 -3.37 -1.37 9.00
N VAL A 127 -2.96 -1.72 7.78
CA VAL A 127 -3.27 -0.96 6.56
C VAL A 127 -3.87 -1.88 5.49
N VAL A 128 -4.08 -1.37 4.28
CA VAL A 128 -4.70 -2.11 3.17
C VAL A 128 -3.87 -1.99 1.88
N PRO A 129 -3.92 -2.98 0.97
CA PRO A 129 -3.18 -2.92 -0.30
C PRO A 129 -3.46 -1.68 -1.16
N ALA A 130 -4.64 -1.10 -1.06
CA ALA A 130 -5.03 0.06 -1.87
C ALA A 130 -4.13 1.30 -1.66
N ILE A 131 -3.48 1.44 -0.49
CA ILE A 131 -2.56 2.58 -0.24
C ILE A 131 -1.20 2.44 -0.93
N TYR A 132 -1.02 1.46 -1.78
CA TYR A 132 0.18 1.27 -2.62
C TYR A 132 -0.16 1.36 -4.11
N THR A 133 -1.29 1.99 -4.47
CA THR A 133 -1.77 2.10 -5.86
C THR A 133 -0.75 2.76 -6.78
N VAL A 134 -0.08 3.82 -6.34
CA VAL A 134 0.95 4.51 -7.15
C VAL A 134 2.10 3.56 -7.52
N LEU A 135 2.58 2.77 -6.57
CA LEU A 135 3.63 1.78 -6.82
C LEU A 135 3.14 0.64 -7.71
N ALA A 136 1.94 0.11 -7.43
CA ALA A 136 1.38 -1.01 -8.17
C ALA A 136 1.08 -0.65 -9.63
N GLU A 137 0.47 0.51 -9.88
CA GLU A 137 0.20 1.01 -11.23
C GLU A 137 1.50 1.32 -11.99
N GLY A 138 2.51 1.88 -11.30
CA GLY A 138 3.82 2.13 -11.87
C GLY A 138 4.47 0.84 -12.37
N LEU A 139 4.60 -0.16 -11.51
CA LEU A 139 5.15 -1.47 -11.87
C LEU A 139 4.35 -2.13 -13.01
N ALA A 140 3.01 -2.09 -12.94
CA ALA A 140 2.16 -2.70 -13.97
C ALA A 140 2.34 -2.00 -15.33
N SER A 141 2.40 -0.67 -15.36
CA SER A 141 2.66 0.09 -16.58
C SER A 141 4.02 -0.21 -17.20
N ASN A 142 4.98 -0.59 -16.37
CA ASN A 142 6.31 -1.03 -16.77
C ASN A 142 6.38 -2.53 -17.10
N GLY A 143 5.24 -3.22 -17.24
CA GLY A 143 5.19 -4.60 -17.73
C GLY A 143 5.50 -5.64 -16.65
N PHE A 144 5.03 -5.44 -15.44
CA PHE A 144 4.96 -6.45 -14.37
C PHE A 144 3.51 -6.78 -14.06
N ILE A 145 3.24 -7.96 -13.56
CA ILE A 145 1.97 -8.27 -12.90
C ILE A 145 2.20 -8.13 -11.40
N VAL A 146 1.52 -7.17 -10.78
CA VAL A 146 1.60 -6.91 -9.34
C VAL A 146 0.47 -7.64 -8.64
N VAL A 147 0.79 -8.41 -7.62
CA VAL A 147 -0.16 -9.23 -6.86
C VAL A 147 -0.11 -8.80 -5.41
N ALA A 148 -1.08 -8.01 -4.99
CA ALA A 148 -1.17 -7.50 -3.62
C ALA A 148 -2.16 -8.32 -2.81
N THR A 149 -1.68 -8.92 -1.73
CA THR A 149 -2.47 -9.76 -0.84
C THR A 149 -2.97 -8.95 0.35
N ASN A 150 -4.24 -9.08 0.67
CA ASN A 150 -4.83 -8.58 1.90
C ASN A 150 -4.84 -9.73 2.92
N HIS A 151 -4.13 -9.58 4.03
CA HIS A 151 -3.84 -10.63 5.01
C HIS A 151 -4.68 -10.50 6.29
N PRO A 152 -5.89 -11.09 6.38
CA PRO A 152 -6.58 -11.10 7.67
C PRO A 152 -5.82 -11.99 8.69
N PRO A 153 -5.70 -11.61 9.94
CA PRO A 153 -6.23 -10.42 10.60
C PRO A 153 -5.28 -9.22 10.62
N ASP A 154 -4.19 -9.22 9.85
CA ASP A 154 -3.17 -8.15 9.85
C ASP A 154 -3.62 -6.90 9.08
N SER A 155 -4.47 -7.04 8.09
CA SER A 155 -5.05 -5.91 7.36
C SER A 155 -6.00 -5.09 8.23
N LEU A 156 -6.04 -3.76 8.05
CA LEU A 156 -7.02 -2.90 8.70
C LEU A 156 -8.45 -3.43 8.55
N ILE A 157 -8.77 -3.81 7.33
CA ILE A 157 -10.04 -4.46 6.98
C ILE A 157 -9.87 -5.26 5.68
N SER A 158 -10.54 -6.40 5.60
CA SER A 158 -10.73 -7.16 4.37
C SER A 158 -12.23 -7.26 4.10
N VAL A 159 -12.68 -6.66 3.00
CA VAL A 159 -14.09 -6.65 2.60
C VAL A 159 -14.27 -7.63 1.44
N PHE A 160 -14.94 -8.74 1.69
CA PHE A 160 -15.13 -9.80 0.70
C PHE A 160 -16.35 -9.53 -0.20
N PRO A 161 -16.40 -10.12 -1.41
CA PRO A 161 -17.49 -9.87 -2.37
C PRO A 161 -18.90 -10.26 -1.88
N ASP A 162 -19.00 -11.19 -0.95
CA ASP A 162 -20.26 -11.58 -0.30
C ASP A 162 -20.70 -10.61 0.82
N GLY A 163 -19.89 -9.59 1.09
CA GLY A 163 -20.17 -8.54 2.05
C GLY A 163 -19.67 -8.81 3.47
N HIS A 164 -19.11 -10.00 3.76
CA HIS A 164 -18.50 -10.21 5.08
C HIS A 164 -17.17 -9.43 5.19
N GLU A 165 -16.81 -9.11 6.42
CA GLU A 165 -15.65 -8.29 6.75
C GLU A 165 -14.79 -8.98 7.80
N LEU A 166 -13.47 -8.94 7.62
CA LEU A 166 -12.50 -9.28 8.65
C LEU A 166 -11.69 -8.03 8.96
N LYS A 167 -11.68 -7.63 10.23
CA LYS A 167 -10.97 -6.43 10.70
C LYS A 167 -9.66 -6.81 11.35
N PHE A 168 -8.76 -5.83 11.42
CA PHE A 168 -7.52 -5.96 12.16
C PHE A 168 -7.77 -6.48 13.57
N THR A 169 -7.01 -7.49 13.96
CA THR A 169 -7.02 -8.04 15.31
C THR A 169 -5.57 -8.28 15.72
N PRO A 170 -5.09 -7.63 16.78
CA PRO A 170 -3.74 -7.87 17.26
C PRO A 170 -3.48 -9.35 17.53
N TYR A 171 -2.40 -9.87 16.98
CA TYR A 171 -1.97 -11.27 17.15
C TYR A 171 -0.82 -11.41 18.15
N TRP A 172 -0.50 -10.31 18.85
CA TRP A 172 0.45 -10.28 19.96
C TRP A 172 -0.28 -10.01 21.27
N PRO A 173 0.26 -10.50 22.42
CA PRO A 173 -0.33 -10.22 23.74
C PRO A 173 -0.23 -8.73 24.06
N ALA A 174 -1.36 -8.07 24.30
CA ALA A 174 -1.42 -6.61 24.55
C ALA A 174 -0.61 -6.18 25.79
N GLU A 175 -0.65 -7.00 26.86
CA GLU A 175 0.01 -6.72 28.13
C GLU A 175 1.48 -7.20 28.18
N ALA A 176 1.98 -7.79 27.11
CA ALA A 176 3.35 -8.28 27.07
C ALA A 176 4.36 -7.13 26.90
N ASP A 177 5.59 -7.35 27.37
CA ASP A 177 6.70 -6.44 27.08
C ASP A 177 7.03 -6.40 25.56
N ARG A 178 7.78 -5.36 25.15
CA ARG A 178 8.15 -5.15 23.75
C ARG A 178 8.87 -6.34 23.13
N ARG A 179 9.69 -7.06 23.92
CA ARG A 179 10.42 -8.23 23.41
C ARG A 179 9.47 -9.37 23.10
N THR A 180 8.55 -9.67 24.01
CA THR A 180 7.54 -10.72 23.84
C THR A 180 6.59 -10.39 22.66
N GLN A 181 6.15 -9.13 22.53
CA GLN A 181 5.37 -8.67 21.39
C GLN A 181 6.18 -8.85 20.09
N GLY A 182 7.45 -8.42 20.06
CA GLY A 182 8.31 -8.56 18.89
C GLY A 182 8.51 -10.02 18.46
N VAL A 183 8.64 -10.95 19.41
CA VAL A 183 8.71 -12.40 19.11
C VAL A 183 7.41 -12.90 18.47
N ALA A 184 6.25 -12.49 19.01
CA ALA A 184 4.94 -12.87 18.45
C ALA A 184 4.75 -12.30 17.03
N ILE A 185 5.14 -11.05 16.80
CA ILE A 185 5.12 -10.38 15.49
C ILE A 185 6.00 -11.15 14.49
N GLY A 186 7.24 -11.49 14.87
CA GLY A 186 8.14 -12.23 13.99
C GLY A 186 7.66 -13.64 13.66
N LYS A 187 7.05 -14.30 14.65
CA LYS A 187 6.43 -15.61 14.46
C LYS A 187 5.23 -15.53 13.50
N PHE A 188 4.39 -14.51 13.63
CA PHE A 188 3.27 -14.29 12.72
C PHE A 188 3.76 -14.02 11.29
N ALA A 189 4.75 -13.16 11.11
CA ALA A 189 5.34 -12.90 9.79
C ALA A 189 5.85 -14.19 9.15
N ASP A 190 6.56 -15.01 9.90
CA ASP A 190 7.18 -16.24 9.41
C ASP A 190 6.20 -17.38 9.15
N GLU A 191 5.31 -17.66 10.11
CA GLU A 191 4.44 -18.83 10.07
C GLU A 191 3.12 -18.56 9.33
N VAL A 192 2.66 -17.31 9.28
CA VAL A 192 1.38 -16.95 8.66
C VAL A 192 1.58 -16.20 7.35
N LEU A 193 2.27 -15.06 7.36
CA LEU A 193 2.40 -14.23 6.16
C LEU A 193 3.26 -14.90 5.09
N VAL A 194 4.40 -15.51 5.44
CA VAL A 194 5.21 -16.28 4.48
C VAL A 194 4.45 -17.50 3.96
N ALA A 195 3.59 -18.12 4.78
CA ALA A 195 2.74 -19.22 4.31
C ALA A 195 1.63 -18.73 3.36
N ASP A 196 1.09 -17.53 3.59
CA ASP A 196 0.15 -16.89 2.64
C ASP A 196 0.85 -16.59 1.31
N VAL A 197 2.08 -16.03 1.34
CA VAL A 197 2.90 -15.82 0.13
C VAL A 197 3.07 -17.12 -0.67
N ARG A 198 3.44 -18.22 -0.03
CA ARG A 198 3.58 -19.53 -0.69
C ARG A 198 2.28 -20.00 -1.31
N PHE A 199 1.18 -19.89 -0.56
CA PHE A 199 -0.13 -20.26 -1.06
C PHE A 199 -0.54 -19.43 -2.27
N VAL A 200 -0.34 -18.12 -2.24
CA VAL A 200 -0.60 -17.24 -3.38
C VAL A 200 0.23 -17.65 -4.59
N LEU A 201 1.51 -17.96 -4.43
CA LEU A 201 2.36 -18.46 -5.52
C LEU A 201 1.87 -19.79 -6.11
N ASP A 202 1.39 -20.71 -5.27
CA ASP A 202 0.80 -21.97 -5.72
C ASP A 202 -0.49 -21.72 -6.53
N GLN A 203 -1.33 -20.77 -6.07
CA GLN A 203 -2.55 -20.40 -6.80
C GLN A 203 -2.25 -19.68 -8.12
N LEU A 204 -1.21 -18.84 -8.19
CA LEU A 204 -0.78 -18.21 -9.44
C LEU A 204 -0.31 -19.27 -10.46
N GLN A 205 0.33 -20.34 -10.01
CA GLN A 205 0.72 -21.44 -10.89
C GLN A 205 -0.50 -22.17 -11.46
N GLU A 206 -1.52 -22.43 -10.64
CA GLU A 206 -2.78 -23.00 -11.08
C GLU A 206 -3.52 -22.07 -12.07
N MET A 207 -3.52 -20.75 -11.77
CA MET A 207 -4.14 -19.75 -12.65
C MET A 207 -3.41 -19.68 -14.00
N ASP A 208 -2.09 -19.64 -14.03
CA ASP A 208 -1.33 -19.62 -15.27
C ASP A 208 -1.54 -20.88 -16.12
N SER A 209 -1.85 -22.01 -15.48
CA SER A 209 -2.09 -23.29 -16.16
C SER A 209 -3.53 -23.44 -16.67
N HIS A 210 -4.53 -22.94 -15.95
CA HIS A 210 -5.93 -23.35 -16.16
C HIS A 210 -6.94 -22.19 -16.24
N ASP A 211 -6.63 -20.99 -15.77
CA ASP A 211 -7.57 -19.86 -15.76
C ASP A 211 -7.71 -19.25 -17.15
N ARG A 212 -8.93 -18.86 -17.53
CA ARG A 212 -9.21 -18.29 -18.86
C ARG A 212 -8.57 -16.94 -19.12
N VAL A 213 -8.29 -16.19 -18.06
CA VAL A 213 -7.73 -14.84 -18.14
C VAL A 213 -6.21 -14.87 -18.03
N TRP A 214 -5.68 -15.69 -17.12
CA TRP A 214 -4.28 -15.66 -16.73
C TRP A 214 -3.40 -16.69 -17.45
N HIS A 215 -3.99 -17.66 -18.14
CA HIS A 215 -3.27 -18.74 -18.80
C HIS A 215 -2.17 -18.21 -19.76
N GLY A 216 -0.92 -18.56 -19.46
CA GLY A 216 0.25 -18.17 -20.25
C GLY A 216 0.67 -16.70 -20.13
N HIS A 217 0.10 -15.94 -19.19
CA HIS A 217 0.44 -14.54 -19.00
C HIS A 217 1.41 -14.28 -17.84
N LEU A 218 1.62 -15.25 -16.94
CA LEU A 218 2.47 -15.11 -15.75
C LEU A 218 3.85 -15.72 -16.01
N ASP A 219 4.92 -14.92 -16.01
CA ASP A 219 6.29 -15.44 -16.02
C ASP A 219 6.69 -15.85 -14.60
N LEU A 220 6.25 -17.02 -14.18
CA LEU A 220 6.53 -17.58 -12.86
C LEU A 220 8.00 -18.03 -12.68
N SER A 221 8.81 -17.93 -13.69
CA SER A 221 10.27 -18.06 -13.58
C SER A 221 10.95 -16.77 -13.11
N LYS A 222 10.20 -15.65 -13.04
CA LYS A 222 10.67 -14.30 -12.72
C LYS A 222 9.78 -13.63 -11.69
N ILE A 223 9.91 -14.07 -10.45
CA ILE A 223 9.10 -13.58 -9.31
C ILE A 223 9.95 -12.68 -8.42
N GLY A 224 9.43 -11.49 -8.11
CA GLY A 224 9.91 -10.60 -7.08
C GLY A 224 8.89 -10.42 -5.97
N ILE A 225 9.33 -9.82 -4.87
CA ILE A 225 8.46 -9.44 -3.75
C ILE A 225 8.87 -8.08 -3.21
N VAL A 226 7.92 -7.20 -2.96
CA VAL A 226 8.11 -5.92 -2.27
C VAL A 226 7.12 -5.81 -1.13
N GLY A 227 7.55 -5.25 -0.02
CA GLY A 227 6.65 -5.01 1.10
C GLY A 227 7.04 -3.80 1.93
N HIS A 228 6.06 -3.24 2.62
CA HIS A 228 6.22 -2.09 3.51
C HIS A 228 6.03 -2.53 4.96
N SER A 229 6.85 -2.00 5.88
CA SER A 229 6.69 -2.26 7.32
C SER A 229 6.70 -3.76 7.62
N MET A 230 5.63 -4.32 8.18
CA MET A 230 5.45 -5.77 8.37
C MET A 230 5.60 -6.53 7.04
N GLY A 231 5.02 -6.03 5.96
CA GLY A 231 5.19 -6.59 4.62
C GLY A 231 6.66 -6.58 4.17
N GLY A 232 7.45 -5.56 4.56
CA GLY A 232 8.90 -5.50 4.29
C GLY A 232 9.68 -6.62 5.00
N THR A 233 9.36 -6.87 6.27
CA THR A 233 9.90 -8.02 7.03
C THR A 233 9.47 -9.34 6.39
N THR A 234 8.20 -9.45 5.97
CA THR A 234 7.68 -10.62 5.26
C THR A 234 8.40 -10.84 3.93
N ALA A 235 8.64 -9.77 3.16
CA ALA A 235 9.38 -9.83 1.90
C ALA A 235 10.81 -10.36 2.10
N ALA A 236 11.50 -9.92 3.15
CA ALA A 236 12.84 -10.42 3.48
C ALA A 236 12.82 -11.90 3.85
N LEU A 237 11.89 -12.31 4.73
CA LEU A 237 11.73 -13.72 5.13
C LEU A 237 11.34 -14.63 3.95
N ALA A 238 10.39 -14.17 3.13
CA ALA A 238 9.94 -14.93 1.97
C ALA A 238 11.04 -15.05 0.91
N THR A 239 11.82 -13.98 0.64
CA THR A 239 12.94 -14.03 -0.30
C THR A 239 13.98 -15.08 0.11
N GLN A 240 14.22 -15.22 1.40
CA GLN A 240 15.13 -16.23 1.92
C GLN A 240 14.58 -17.66 1.82
N LYS A 241 13.29 -17.84 2.17
CA LYS A 241 12.67 -19.16 2.40
C LYS A 241 11.92 -19.74 1.21
N GLU A 242 11.62 -18.93 0.19
CA GLU A 242 10.88 -19.35 -1.00
C GLU A 242 11.80 -19.32 -2.23
N PRO A 243 12.19 -20.48 -2.76
CA PRO A 243 13.12 -20.56 -3.88
C PRO A 243 12.65 -19.86 -5.16
N ARG A 244 11.33 -19.80 -5.40
CA ARG A 244 10.73 -19.17 -6.59
C ARG A 244 10.93 -17.64 -6.61
N ILE A 245 11.13 -16.99 -5.45
CA ILE A 245 11.38 -15.55 -5.38
C ILE A 245 12.85 -15.28 -5.69
N LEU A 246 13.11 -14.49 -6.73
CA LEU A 246 14.47 -14.19 -7.22
C LEU A 246 15.05 -12.91 -6.62
N ALA A 247 14.22 -11.93 -6.30
CA ALA A 247 14.62 -10.63 -5.77
C ALA A 247 13.55 -10.06 -4.83
N GLY A 248 13.97 -9.31 -3.82
CA GLY A 248 13.05 -8.70 -2.86
C GLY A 248 13.34 -7.23 -2.58
N ALA A 249 12.32 -6.51 -2.09
CA ALA A 249 12.46 -5.15 -1.60
C ALA A 249 11.72 -4.96 -0.29
N ASN A 250 12.34 -4.22 0.64
CA ASN A 250 11.80 -3.86 1.94
C ASN A 250 11.72 -2.34 2.04
N LEU A 251 10.51 -1.84 2.24
CA LEU A 251 10.20 -0.42 2.41
C LEU A 251 9.96 -0.17 3.91
N ASP A 252 10.97 0.28 4.61
CA ASP A 252 10.96 0.66 6.02
C ASP A 252 10.45 -0.42 7.01
N GLY A 253 10.59 -1.69 6.64
CA GLY A 253 10.28 -2.81 7.51
C GLY A 253 11.50 -3.27 8.30
N SER A 254 11.28 -3.87 9.49
CA SER A 254 12.38 -4.38 10.30
C SER A 254 13.23 -5.42 9.57
N THR A 255 14.53 -5.28 9.69
CA THR A 255 15.51 -6.28 9.19
C THR A 255 15.72 -7.42 10.18
N TYR A 256 15.14 -7.32 11.37
CA TYR A 256 15.18 -8.36 12.39
C TYR A 256 13.87 -9.12 12.47
N PRO A 257 13.89 -10.44 12.63
CA PRO A 257 12.68 -11.19 12.89
C PRO A 257 12.00 -10.66 14.17
N GLY A 258 10.78 -10.14 14.04
CA GLY A 258 10.00 -9.67 15.17
C GLY A 258 10.55 -8.44 15.87
N MET A 259 11.21 -7.53 15.14
CA MET A 259 11.77 -6.29 15.72
C MET A 259 12.71 -6.52 16.91
N ASN A 260 13.32 -7.70 17.00
CA ASN A 260 14.18 -8.08 18.11
C ASN A 260 15.66 -7.97 17.74
N ALA A 261 16.30 -6.88 18.13
CA ALA A 261 17.72 -6.62 17.88
C ALA A 261 18.70 -7.60 18.59
N ASP A 262 18.20 -8.45 19.51
CA ASP A 262 19.00 -9.49 20.16
C ASP A 262 19.21 -10.72 19.28
N VAL A 263 18.46 -10.87 18.19
CA VAL A 263 18.63 -11.94 17.20
C VAL A 263 19.46 -11.45 16.01
N ARG A 264 19.91 -12.37 15.19
CA ARG A 264 20.62 -11.99 13.95
C ARG A 264 19.64 -11.37 12.95
N PRO A 265 20.06 -10.37 12.18
CA PRO A 265 19.28 -9.87 11.05
C PRO A 265 18.89 -11.00 10.11
N ILE A 266 17.80 -10.82 9.37
CA ILE A 266 17.36 -11.77 8.34
C ILE A 266 18.46 -11.85 7.28
N PRO A 267 19.11 -13.00 7.06
CA PRO A 267 20.11 -13.11 6.03
C PRO A 267 19.44 -13.05 4.66
N VAL A 268 19.94 -12.21 3.77
CA VAL A 268 19.43 -12.10 2.41
C VAL A 268 20.58 -12.37 1.45
N HIS A 269 20.54 -13.53 0.80
CA HIS A 269 21.58 -13.97 -0.15
C HIS A 269 21.17 -13.78 -1.63
N LYS A 270 19.94 -13.32 -1.87
CA LYS A 270 19.43 -12.95 -3.19
C LYS A 270 19.46 -11.42 -3.35
N PRO A 271 19.38 -10.90 -4.58
CA PRO A 271 19.26 -9.47 -4.79
C PRO A 271 18.17 -8.84 -3.92
N PHE A 272 18.53 -7.78 -3.16
CA PHE A 272 17.61 -7.17 -2.23
C PHE A 272 17.79 -5.65 -2.12
N LEU A 273 16.67 -4.91 -2.10
CA LEU A 273 16.63 -3.47 -1.92
C LEU A 273 16.01 -3.13 -0.56
N PHE A 274 16.72 -2.36 0.26
CA PHE A 274 16.18 -1.73 1.45
C PHE A 274 16.01 -0.24 1.21
N LEU A 275 14.80 0.27 1.37
CA LEU A 275 14.52 1.69 1.51
C LEU A 275 14.12 1.94 2.95
N ALA A 276 14.80 2.86 3.62
CA ALA A 276 14.56 3.14 5.04
C ALA A 276 14.46 4.64 5.29
N THR A 277 13.71 5.01 6.32
CA THR A 277 13.76 6.34 6.91
C THR A 277 15.08 6.56 7.66
N GLU A 278 15.44 7.81 7.93
CA GLU A 278 16.60 8.13 8.77
C GLU A 278 16.43 7.58 10.18
N GLU A 279 15.22 7.63 10.73
CA GLU A 279 14.89 7.10 12.05
C GLU A 279 15.12 5.59 12.09
N HIS A 280 14.54 4.84 11.14
CA HIS A 280 14.68 3.39 11.06
C HIS A 280 16.16 2.98 10.87
N ALA A 281 16.85 3.63 9.93
CA ALA A 281 18.26 3.35 9.63
C ALA A 281 19.17 3.59 10.84
N SER A 282 18.89 4.58 11.69
CA SER A 282 19.66 4.85 12.90
C SER A 282 19.49 3.76 13.96
N GLY A 283 18.28 3.17 14.03
CA GLY A 283 17.94 2.07 14.94
C GLY A 283 18.55 0.72 14.55
N GLU A 284 18.89 0.53 13.26
CA GLU A 284 19.33 -0.75 12.71
C GLU A 284 20.78 -0.75 12.17
N THR A 285 21.68 -0.02 12.80
CA THR A 285 23.08 0.11 12.35
C THR A 285 23.78 -1.25 12.14
N ARG A 286 23.59 -2.20 13.05
CA ARG A 286 24.19 -3.55 12.95
C ARG A 286 23.62 -4.35 11.76
N ALA A 287 22.35 -4.17 11.46
CA ALA A 287 21.72 -4.81 10.31
C ALA A 287 22.26 -4.23 9.00
N ARG A 288 22.45 -2.92 8.92
CA ARG A 288 23.05 -2.25 7.75
C ARG A 288 24.45 -2.77 7.44
N GLU A 289 25.29 -2.95 8.47
CA GLU A 289 26.64 -3.52 8.31
C GLU A 289 26.58 -4.95 7.80
N TYR A 290 25.68 -5.76 8.33
CA TYR A 290 25.48 -7.15 7.92
C TYR A 290 24.97 -7.28 6.48
N ILE A 291 23.94 -6.50 6.13
CA ILE A 291 23.32 -6.46 4.79
C ILE A 291 24.31 -5.89 3.76
N GLY A 292 25.06 -4.85 4.12
CA GLY A 292 26.00 -4.17 3.22
C GLY A 292 27.20 -5.01 2.81
N SER A 293 27.39 -6.22 3.36
CA SER A 293 28.45 -7.16 2.97
C SER A 293 28.12 -7.98 1.71
N GLU A 294 26.83 -8.03 1.29
CA GLU A 294 26.38 -8.78 0.13
C GLU A 294 26.41 -7.94 -1.15
N SER A 295 26.94 -8.51 -2.24
CA SER A 295 27.25 -7.77 -3.49
C SER A 295 26.03 -7.25 -4.26
N ASN A 296 24.85 -7.88 -4.06
CA ASN A 296 23.61 -7.57 -4.77
C ASN A 296 22.54 -6.94 -3.85
N THR A 297 22.96 -6.39 -2.71
CA THR A 297 22.10 -5.76 -1.74
C THR A 297 22.32 -4.25 -1.76
N TYR A 298 21.20 -3.52 -1.80
CA TYR A 298 21.18 -2.05 -1.79
C TYR A 298 20.48 -1.59 -0.53
N TYR A 299 21.08 -0.63 0.16
CA TYR A 299 20.46 0.02 1.32
C TYR A 299 20.45 1.54 1.07
N VAL A 300 19.24 2.09 0.93
CA VAL A 300 19.02 3.50 0.62
C VAL A 300 18.25 4.15 1.76
N VAL A 301 18.81 5.21 2.33
CA VAL A 301 18.12 6.05 3.32
C VAL A 301 17.47 7.22 2.60
N VAL A 302 16.16 7.37 2.78
CA VAL A 302 15.37 8.43 2.16
C VAL A 302 15.22 9.57 3.16
N SER A 303 16.01 10.62 2.97
CA SER A 303 16.01 11.79 3.87
C SER A 303 14.68 12.52 3.85
N GLY A 304 14.19 12.88 5.05
CA GLY A 304 12.93 13.58 5.24
C GLY A 304 11.67 12.73 5.04
N ALA A 305 11.83 11.43 4.78
CA ALA A 305 10.72 10.48 4.77
C ALA A 305 10.33 10.08 6.19
N ASP A 306 9.04 9.84 6.41
CA ASP A 306 8.49 9.12 7.55
C ASP A 306 8.07 7.70 7.15
N HIS A 307 7.68 6.89 8.14
CA HIS A 307 7.30 5.50 7.92
C HIS A 307 6.22 5.30 6.85
N MET A 308 5.25 6.20 6.77
CA MET A 308 4.14 6.10 5.81
C MET A 308 4.47 6.72 4.44
N SER A 309 5.61 7.38 4.28
CA SER A 309 6.02 8.04 3.04
C SER A 309 6.27 7.07 1.87
N PHE A 310 6.43 5.78 2.15
CA PHE A 310 6.57 4.71 1.15
C PHE A 310 5.23 4.18 0.63
N THR A 311 4.13 4.86 0.96
CA THR A 311 2.75 4.54 0.59
C THR A 311 2.06 5.77 0.00
N ASP A 312 0.79 5.64 -0.40
CA ASP A 312 -0.03 6.78 -0.84
C ASP A 312 -0.54 7.64 0.34
N ALA A 313 -0.24 7.25 1.59
CA ALA A 313 -0.78 7.90 2.79
C ALA A 313 -0.48 9.40 2.84
N GLY A 314 0.75 9.80 2.55
CA GLY A 314 1.14 11.22 2.52
C GLY A 314 0.40 12.02 1.46
N LEU A 315 0.17 11.43 0.29
CA LEU A 315 -0.58 12.03 -0.82
C LEU A 315 -2.04 12.29 -0.40
N VAL A 316 -2.68 11.27 0.16
CA VAL A 316 -4.09 11.31 0.57
C VAL A 316 -4.29 12.23 1.77
N SER A 317 -3.45 12.10 2.81
CA SER A 317 -3.58 12.88 4.05
C SER A 317 -3.34 14.37 3.83
N SER A 318 -2.39 14.75 2.97
CA SER A 318 -2.14 16.16 2.64
C SER A 318 -3.35 16.87 2.01
N ARG A 319 -4.27 16.12 1.43
CA ARG A 319 -5.46 16.65 0.74
C ARG A 319 -6.75 16.48 1.51
N PHE A 320 -6.90 15.36 2.22
CA PHE A 320 -8.18 14.90 2.72
C PHE A 320 -8.23 14.74 4.25
N THR A 321 -7.26 15.24 4.99
CA THR A 321 -7.34 15.24 6.46
C THR A 321 -8.52 16.09 6.92
N ARG A 322 -9.32 15.55 7.85
CA ARG A 322 -10.50 16.20 8.41
C ARG A 322 -10.07 17.45 9.19
N ASP A 323 -10.89 18.48 9.10
CA ASP A 323 -10.73 19.74 9.86
C ASP A 323 -9.42 20.49 9.62
N SER A 324 -8.65 20.12 8.61
CA SER A 324 -7.43 20.84 8.20
C SER A 324 -7.55 21.33 6.75
N LYS A 325 -6.78 22.41 6.48
CA LYS A 325 -6.61 22.87 5.10
C LYS A 325 -5.61 21.95 4.39
N PRO A 326 -5.73 21.80 3.06
CA PRO A 326 -4.73 21.10 2.27
C PRO A 326 -3.32 21.65 2.53
N ASP A 327 -2.38 20.75 2.82
CA ASP A 327 -0.97 21.10 3.05
C ASP A 327 -0.15 20.84 1.78
N ASN A 328 0.12 21.91 1.03
CA ASN A 328 0.87 21.80 -0.21
C ASN A 328 2.34 21.39 0.02
N SER A 329 2.95 21.79 1.12
CA SER A 329 4.34 21.40 1.43
C SER A 329 4.43 19.92 1.77
N ALA A 330 3.46 19.39 2.53
CA ALA A 330 3.36 17.95 2.79
C ALA A 330 3.09 17.18 1.48
N LEU A 331 2.23 17.72 0.62
CA LEU A 331 1.97 17.12 -0.69
C LEU A 331 3.22 17.06 -1.57
N GLU A 332 3.99 18.14 -1.66
CA GLU A 332 5.24 18.17 -2.43
C GLU A 332 6.24 17.12 -1.93
N ARG A 333 6.42 17.01 -0.61
CA ARG A 333 7.26 15.95 -0.02
C ARG A 333 6.74 14.56 -0.35
N ALA A 334 5.44 14.32 -0.19
CA ALA A 334 4.82 13.04 -0.50
C ALA A 334 4.96 12.66 -1.99
N LEU A 335 4.78 13.60 -2.90
CA LEU A 335 4.99 13.40 -4.34
C LEU A 335 6.44 13.01 -4.65
N LEU A 336 7.39 13.71 -4.05
CA LEU A 336 8.82 13.45 -4.25
C LEU A 336 9.19 12.05 -3.74
N THR A 337 8.80 11.71 -2.51
CA THR A 337 9.12 10.42 -1.89
C THR A 337 8.42 9.26 -2.62
N SER A 338 7.14 9.41 -2.97
CA SER A 338 6.39 8.41 -3.74
C SER A 338 7.02 8.16 -5.11
N THR A 339 7.44 9.24 -5.82
CA THR A 339 8.12 9.12 -7.12
C THR A 339 9.47 8.43 -6.98
N LEU A 340 10.26 8.80 -5.98
CA LEU A 340 11.57 8.18 -5.72
C LEU A 340 11.41 6.69 -5.37
N THR A 341 10.51 6.35 -4.45
CA THR A 341 10.24 4.97 -4.04
C THR A 341 9.86 4.12 -5.25
N ARG A 342 8.89 4.60 -6.04
CA ARG A 342 8.45 3.92 -7.25
C ARG A 342 9.60 3.69 -8.23
N SER A 343 10.38 4.73 -8.55
CA SER A 343 11.49 4.63 -9.49
C SER A 343 12.54 3.62 -9.03
N LEU A 344 12.94 3.66 -7.75
CA LEU A 344 13.92 2.72 -7.21
C LEU A 344 13.45 1.27 -7.26
N VAL A 345 12.19 1.01 -6.92
CA VAL A 345 11.63 -0.34 -6.96
C VAL A 345 11.46 -0.84 -8.40
N GLU A 346 10.99 0.01 -9.32
CA GLU A 346 10.86 -0.30 -10.75
C GLU A 346 12.23 -0.67 -11.37
N GLU A 347 13.23 0.17 -11.15
CA GLU A 347 14.60 -0.05 -11.64
C GLU A 347 15.22 -1.32 -11.07
N PHE A 348 15.02 -1.55 -9.77
CA PHE A 348 15.51 -2.76 -9.11
C PHE A 348 14.91 -4.03 -9.73
N PHE A 349 13.60 -4.10 -9.88
CA PHE A 349 12.97 -5.28 -10.48
C PHE A 349 13.22 -5.39 -12.00
N ALA A 350 13.35 -4.29 -12.71
CA ALA A 350 13.74 -4.33 -14.13
C ALA A 350 15.13 -4.98 -14.28
N LYS A 351 16.08 -4.64 -13.43
CA LYS A 351 17.42 -5.24 -13.41
C LYS A 351 17.38 -6.75 -13.17
N TYR A 352 16.68 -7.19 -12.13
CA TYR A 352 16.79 -8.57 -11.67
C TYR A 352 15.75 -9.53 -12.26
N LEU A 353 14.63 -9.03 -12.76
CA LEU A 353 13.57 -9.86 -13.32
C LEU A 353 13.44 -9.75 -14.84
N LYS A 354 13.94 -8.67 -15.47
CA LYS A 354 13.82 -8.50 -16.93
C LYS A 354 15.15 -8.54 -17.68
N ALA A 355 16.26 -8.67 -16.96
CA ALA A 355 17.61 -8.55 -17.53
C ALA A 355 17.78 -7.25 -18.36
N ALA A 356 17.01 -6.21 -18.03
CA ALA A 356 17.18 -4.91 -18.66
C ALA A 356 18.56 -4.36 -18.32
N ALA A 357 19.18 -3.67 -19.29
CA ALA A 357 20.41 -2.92 -19.00
C ALA A 357 20.08 -1.94 -17.86
N ALA A 358 20.69 -2.17 -16.69
CA ALA A 358 20.33 -1.46 -15.48
C ALA A 358 20.62 0.04 -15.64
N PRO A 359 19.65 0.90 -15.30
CA PRO A 359 20.01 2.25 -14.92
C PRO A 359 20.87 2.19 -13.65
N ASN A 360 21.66 3.19 -13.47
CA ASN A 360 22.78 3.24 -12.54
C ASN A 360 22.32 3.35 -11.08
N LEU A 361 21.72 2.29 -10.50
CA LEU A 361 21.49 2.18 -9.05
C LEU A 361 22.77 2.50 -8.25
N ASP A 362 23.96 2.30 -8.86
CA ASP A 362 25.24 2.66 -8.29
C ASP A 362 25.42 4.18 -8.07
N LEU A 363 24.66 5.03 -8.75
CA LEU A 363 24.69 6.49 -8.52
C LEU A 363 23.89 6.91 -7.29
N ILE A 364 22.84 6.16 -6.93
CA ILE A 364 21.95 6.48 -5.80
C ILE A 364 22.56 5.98 -4.48
N VAL A 365 23.25 4.85 -4.50
CA VAL A 365 23.95 4.27 -3.33
C VAL A 365 25.15 5.11 -2.89
N ARG A 366 25.65 6.04 -3.71
CA ARG A 366 26.83 6.89 -3.37
C ARG A 366 26.53 8.05 -2.42
N VAL A 367 25.26 8.33 -2.08
CA VAL A 367 24.95 9.47 -1.20
C VAL A 367 25.28 9.17 0.27
N ASP A 368 25.37 7.90 0.69
CA ASP A 368 25.60 7.47 2.08
C ASP A 368 26.91 6.71 2.34
N LYS A 369 27.90 6.76 1.47
CA LYS A 369 29.26 6.28 1.77
C LYS A 369 30.15 7.41 2.31
N LYS A 370 29.63 8.14 3.32
CA LYS A 370 30.46 9.05 4.14
C LYS A 370 30.35 8.69 5.60
#